data_7f11470f4e02ac58a6f6de11803ad4fe
#
_entry.id   7f11470f4e02ac58a6f6de11803ad4fe
#
_cell.length_a   1.000
_cell.length_b   1.000
_cell.length_c   1.000
_cell.angle_alpha   90.00
_cell.angle_beta   90.00
_cell.angle_gamma   90.00
#
_symmetry.space_group_name_H-M   'P 1'
#
loop_
_entity.id
_entity.type
_entity.pdbx_description
1 polymer ?
#
loop_
_entity_poly.entity_id
_entity_poly.type
_entity_poly.pdbx_seq_one_letter_code
_entity_poly.pdbx_strand_id
1 'polypeptide(L)'
;MLEIPTLFDVFAEAGKEVAIVAVNGCSIDTIFRRRKVDYYSFRTDAQSFEMTKKLLEEDKYDLIISYYTSYDHLSHKHGPYAPVSEDALETAVRYFEELTALTDRVWQRADRVIAWVPDHGNHVVDEHSGTHGTNTPEDMVVNHFYRLRAAE
;
A
#
# COMPACT_ATOMS: atom_id res chain seq x y z
N MET A 1 19.90 -4.20 -4.10
CA MET A 1 19.20 -3.26 -5.00
C MET A 1 18.69 -4.06 -6.17
N LEU A 2 17.42 -3.91 -6.56
CA LEU A 2 16.92 -4.54 -7.79
C LEU A 2 17.56 -3.86 -9.00
N GLU A 3 18.21 -4.66 -9.85
CA GLU A 3 18.85 -4.17 -11.09
C GLU A 3 17.93 -4.24 -12.31
N ILE A 4 16.76 -4.88 -12.14
CA ILE A 4 15.75 -4.98 -13.19
C ILE A 4 14.86 -3.72 -13.24
N PRO A 5 14.37 -3.32 -14.43
CA PRO A 5 13.36 -2.27 -14.54
C PRO A 5 12.09 -2.65 -13.79
N THR A 6 11.49 -1.67 -13.15
CA THR A 6 10.23 -1.81 -12.40
C THR A 6 9.15 -0.92 -13.01
N LEU A 7 7.92 -1.07 -12.55
CA LEU A 7 6.82 -0.18 -12.93
C LEU A 7 7.19 1.30 -12.75
N PHE A 8 7.89 1.62 -11.67
CA PHE A 8 8.31 3.00 -11.36
C PHE A 8 9.28 3.56 -12.39
N ASP A 9 10.20 2.73 -12.90
CA ASP A 9 11.12 3.14 -13.97
C ASP A 9 10.37 3.41 -15.26
N VAL A 10 9.38 2.57 -15.61
CA VAL A 10 8.55 2.75 -16.80
C VAL A 10 7.76 4.06 -16.74
N PHE A 11 7.17 4.38 -15.58
CA PHE A 11 6.48 5.66 -15.38
C PHE A 11 7.44 6.85 -15.50
N ALA A 12 8.60 6.78 -14.83
CA ALA A 12 9.60 7.85 -14.88
C ALA A 12 10.16 8.08 -16.30
N GLU A 13 10.39 7.01 -17.07
CA GLU A 13 10.83 7.07 -18.47
C GLU A 13 9.75 7.66 -19.38
N ALA A 14 8.49 7.45 -19.06
CA ALA A 14 7.35 8.07 -19.74
C ALA A 14 7.11 9.53 -19.32
N GLY A 15 7.96 10.10 -18.46
CA GLY A 15 7.82 11.49 -17.98
C GLY A 15 6.68 11.67 -16.97
N LYS A 16 6.28 10.58 -16.29
CA LYS A 16 5.20 10.57 -15.30
C LYS A 16 5.74 10.79 -13.89
N GLU A 17 5.00 11.54 -13.11
CA GLU A 17 5.32 11.80 -11.70
C GLU A 17 4.84 10.68 -10.80
N VAL A 18 5.74 10.13 -10.00
CA VAL A 18 5.46 8.98 -9.11
C VAL A 18 5.82 9.31 -7.67
N ALA A 19 4.92 9.01 -6.76
CA ALA A 19 5.17 9.07 -5.31
C ALA A 19 5.05 7.70 -4.66
N ILE A 20 5.96 7.40 -3.74
CA ILE A 20 5.85 6.27 -2.82
C ILE A 20 5.77 6.82 -1.39
N VAL A 21 4.74 6.42 -0.68
CA VAL A 21 4.52 6.71 0.73
C VAL A 21 4.56 5.41 1.51
N ALA A 22 5.46 5.27 2.46
CA ALA A 22 5.66 4.01 3.15
C ALA A 22 6.07 4.19 4.62
N VAL A 23 5.90 3.13 5.40
CA VAL A 23 6.46 3.07 6.75
C VAL A 23 7.97 2.84 6.67
N ASN A 24 8.72 3.59 7.46
CA ASN A 24 10.18 3.57 7.47
C ASN A 24 10.73 2.16 7.80
N GLY A 25 11.64 1.69 6.97
CA GLY A 25 12.31 0.40 7.13
C GLY A 25 11.54 -0.81 6.58
N CYS A 26 10.34 -0.63 6.03
CA CYS A 26 9.62 -1.71 5.35
C CYS A 26 10.30 -2.09 4.01
N SER A 27 9.84 -3.17 3.39
CA SER A 27 10.41 -3.68 2.13
C SER A 27 10.36 -2.64 1.01
N ILE A 28 9.23 -1.98 0.83
CA ILE A 28 9.05 -0.92 -0.17
C ILE A 28 10.02 0.24 0.09
N ASP A 29 10.15 0.67 1.35
CA ASP A 29 11.07 1.75 1.74
C ASP A 29 12.53 1.43 1.39
N THR A 30 12.95 0.20 1.56
CA THR A 30 14.34 -0.21 1.31
C THR A 30 14.64 -0.54 -0.15
N ILE A 31 13.70 -1.15 -0.87
CA ILE A 31 13.91 -1.63 -2.24
C ILE A 31 13.89 -0.48 -3.24
N PHE A 32 12.98 0.48 -3.10
CA PHE A 32 12.69 1.49 -4.11
C PHE A 32 13.24 2.89 -3.81
N ARG A 33 13.81 3.14 -2.64
CA ARG A 33 14.30 4.46 -2.18
C ARG A 33 15.29 5.14 -3.16
N ARG A 34 15.97 4.38 -4.00
CA ARG A 34 16.95 4.89 -4.96
C ARG A 34 16.42 5.01 -6.40
N ARG A 35 15.12 4.76 -6.59
CA ARG A 35 14.46 4.94 -7.90
C ARG A 35 14.16 6.42 -8.12
N LYS A 36 13.86 6.75 -9.36
CA LYS A 36 13.54 8.11 -9.81
C LYS A 36 12.08 8.43 -9.48
N VAL A 37 11.75 8.46 -8.19
CA VAL A 37 10.42 8.71 -7.63
C VAL A 37 10.54 9.63 -6.42
N ASP A 38 9.49 10.38 -6.11
CA ASP A 38 9.38 11.10 -4.86
C ASP A 38 9.08 10.12 -3.72
N TYR A 39 9.83 10.20 -2.62
CA TYR A 39 9.77 9.21 -1.56
C TYR A 39 9.45 9.85 -0.20
N TYR A 40 8.39 9.37 0.44
CA TYR A 40 7.90 9.84 1.73
C TYR A 40 7.88 8.68 2.73
N SER A 41 8.66 8.80 3.80
CA SER A 41 8.87 7.73 4.79
C SER A 41 8.46 8.20 6.17
N PHE A 42 7.58 7.44 6.83
CA PHE A 42 6.97 7.79 8.11
C PHE A 42 7.11 6.67 9.13
N ARG A 43 6.74 6.94 10.38
CA ARG A 43 6.84 5.94 11.46
C ARG A 43 5.60 5.07 11.60
N THR A 44 4.44 5.53 11.13
CA THR A 44 3.16 4.86 11.32
C THR A 44 2.32 4.92 10.06
N ASP A 45 1.42 3.94 9.92
CA ASP A 45 0.43 3.89 8.84
C ASP A 45 -0.45 5.15 8.81
N ALA A 46 -0.84 5.68 9.98
CA ALA A 46 -1.64 6.90 10.06
C ALA A 46 -0.92 8.12 9.44
N GLN A 47 0.39 8.26 9.67
CA GLN A 47 1.18 9.33 9.05
C GLN A 47 1.31 9.13 7.54
N SER A 48 1.51 7.87 7.10
CA SER A 48 1.55 7.53 5.67
C SER A 48 0.20 7.83 5.01
N PHE A 49 -0.91 7.51 5.66
CA PHE A 49 -2.26 7.80 5.18
C PHE A 49 -2.51 9.30 5.01
N GLU A 50 -2.21 10.12 6.02
CA GLU A 50 -2.38 11.58 5.93
C GLU A 50 -1.51 12.20 4.82
N MET A 51 -0.29 11.70 4.64
CA MET A 51 0.55 12.16 3.53
C MET A 51 -0.02 11.75 2.17
N THR A 52 -0.54 10.53 2.04
CA THR A 52 -1.18 10.06 0.79
C THR A 52 -2.38 10.95 0.42
N LYS A 53 -3.21 11.32 1.39
CA LYS A 53 -4.32 12.27 1.16
C LYS A 53 -3.82 13.61 0.64
N LYS A 54 -2.79 14.16 1.29
CA LYS A 54 -2.18 15.42 0.87
C LYS A 54 -1.66 15.36 -0.57
N LEU A 55 -0.95 14.29 -0.94
CA LEU A 55 -0.43 14.12 -2.30
C LEU A 55 -1.54 13.98 -3.35
N LEU A 56 -2.64 13.31 -3.01
CA LEU A 56 -3.84 13.28 -3.86
C LEU A 56 -4.42 14.68 -4.07
N GLU A 57 -4.54 15.46 -2.99
CA GLU A 57 -5.09 16.83 -3.05
C GLU A 57 -4.18 17.81 -3.80
N GLU A 58 -2.87 17.59 -3.81
CA GLU A 58 -1.91 18.37 -4.60
C GLU A 58 -2.03 18.12 -6.10
N ASP A 59 -2.66 17.01 -6.50
CA ASP A 59 -2.92 16.61 -7.90
C ASP A 59 -1.69 16.71 -8.82
N LYS A 60 -0.53 16.37 -8.27
CA LYS A 60 0.77 16.42 -8.96
C LYS A 60 1.13 15.09 -9.62
N TYR A 61 0.73 13.98 -9.00
CA TYR A 61 1.25 12.66 -9.32
C TYR A 61 0.32 11.87 -10.24
N ASP A 62 0.91 11.15 -11.20
CA ASP A 62 0.22 10.18 -12.06
C ASP A 62 0.07 8.81 -11.37
N LEU A 63 0.97 8.49 -10.42
CA LEU A 63 0.94 7.25 -9.64
C LEU A 63 1.35 7.53 -8.18
N ILE A 64 0.50 7.12 -7.26
CA ILE A 64 0.80 7.17 -5.82
C ILE A 64 0.69 5.74 -5.26
N ILE A 65 1.77 5.25 -4.66
CA ILE A 65 1.78 4.00 -3.90
C ILE A 65 1.80 4.33 -2.42
N SER A 66 0.85 3.78 -1.67
CA SER A 66 0.81 3.90 -0.21
C SER A 66 0.91 2.51 0.41
N TYR A 67 1.92 2.28 1.26
CA TYR A 67 2.20 0.98 1.84
C TYR A 67 2.07 1.01 3.36
N TYR A 68 1.26 0.12 3.89
CA TYR A 68 0.89 0.00 5.29
C TYR A 68 1.41 -1.32 5.86
N THR A 69 1.80 -1.32 7.14
CA THR A 69 2.47 -2.46 7.78
C THR A 69 1.85 -2.89 9.10
N SER A 70 0.87 -2.15 9.63
CA SER A 70 0.35 -2.41 10.98
C SER A 70 -0.28 -3.78 11.11
N TYR A 71 -1.08 -4.22 10.13
CA TYR A 71 -1.70 -5.54 10.14
C TYR A 71 -0.65 -6.65 10.18
N ASP A 72 0.33 -6.60 9.28
CA ASP A 72 1.40 -7.59 9.21
C ASP A 72 2.20 -7.66 10.52
N HIS A 73 2.63 -6.51 11.02
CA HIS A 73 3.38 -6.43 12.28
C HIS A 73 2.60 -6.99 13.49
N LEU A 74 1.31 -6.68 13.59
CA LEU A 74 0.47 -7.17 14.68
C LEU A 74 0.13 -8.65 14.52
N SER A 75 -0.06 -9.13 13.29
CA SER A 75 -0.27 -10.53 12.97
C SER A 75 0.93 -11.40 13.39
N HIS A 76 2.15 -10.94 13.14
CA HIS A 76 3.35 -11.63 13.63
C HIS A 76 3.39 -11.74 15.14
N LYS A 77 2.96 -10.69 15.84
CA LYS A 77 3.10 -10.56 17.29
C LYS A 77 1.95 -11.18 18.07
N HIS A 78 0.76 -11.23 17.52
CA HIS A 78 -0.47 -11.60 18.23
C HIS A 78 -1.31 -12.66 17.51
N GLY A 79 -0.91 -13.05 16.29
CA GLY A 79 -1.70 -13.89 15.39
C GLY A 79 -2.63 -13.09 14.47
N PRO A 80 -2.90 -13.62 13.25
CA PRO A 80 -3.67 -12.90 12.23
C PRO A 80 -5.14 -12.65 12.62
N TYR A 81 -5.72 -13.47 13.48
CA TYR A 81 -7.11 -13.38 13.96
C TYR A 81 -7.23 -12.78 15.36
N ALA A 82 -6.15 -12.24 15.92
CA ALA A 82 -6.24 -11.53 17.19
C ALA A 82 -7.03 -10.22 17.02
N PRO A 83 -7.85 -9.80 18.01
CA PRO A 83 -8.64 -8.58 17.90
C PRO A 83 -7.83 -7.35 17.47
N VAL A 84 -6.61 -7.20 18.00
CA VAL A 84 -5.71 -6.08 17.65
C VAL A 84 -5.24 -6.14 16.20
N SER A 85 -5.09 -7.33 15.62
CA SER A 85 -4.75 -7.51 14.22
C SER A 85 -5.95 -7.21 13.32
N GLU A 86 -7.13 -7.68 13.71
CA GLU A 86 -8.39 -7.38 13.01
C GLU A 86 -8.69 -5.88 13.03
N ASP A 87 -8.53 -5.19 14.16
CA ASP A 87 -8.67 -3.73 14.26
C ASP A 87 -7.71 -2.97 13.31
N ALA A 88 -6.49 -3.47 13.14
CA ALA A 88 -5.54 -2.89 12.19
C ALA A 88 -5.96 -3.10 10.75
N LEU A 89 -6.50 -4.28 10.41
CA LEU A 89 -7.04 -4.57 9.09
C LEU A 89 -8.25 -3.68 8.78
N GLU A 90 -9.19 -3.57 9.72
CA GLU A 90 -10.35 -2.67 9.57
C GLU A 90 -9.92 -1.20 9.39
N THR A 91 -8.86 -0.79 10.09
CA THR A 91 -8.31 0.56 9.92
C THR A 91 -7.74 0.75 8.52
N ALA A 92 -7.02 -0.24 7.98
CA ALA A 92 -6.49 -0.18 6.63
C ALA A 92 -7.62 -0.18 5.58
N VAL A 93 -8.71 -0.93 5.80
CA VAL A 93 -9.92 -0.88 4.95
C VAL A 93 -10.54 0.52 4.95
N ARG A 94 -10.70 1.16 6.12
CA ARG A 94 -11.20 2.54 6.21
C ARG A 94 -10.29 3.53 5.45
N TYR A 95 -8.97 3.37 5.53
CA TYR A 95 -8.05 4.19 4.74
C TYR A 95 -8.28 4.00 3.24
N PHE A 96 -8.47 2.77 2.78
CA PHE A 96 -8.76 2.51 1.37
C PHE A 96 -10.09 3.12 0.93
N GLU A 97 -11.13 3.05 1.74
CA GLU A 97 -12.43 3.69 1.47
C GLU A 97 -12.31 5.22 1.36
N GLU A 98 -11.63 5.86 2.30
CA GLU A 98 -11.41 7.31 2.29
C GLU A 98 -10.56 7.75 1.09
N LEU A 99 -9.47 7.04 0.79
CA LEU A 99 -8.63 7.31 -0.37
C LEU A 99 -9.39 7.11 -1.68
N THR A 100 -10.26 6.10 -1.75
CA THR A 100 -11.14 5.87 -2.91
C THR A 100 -12.07 7.04 -3.14
N ALA A 101 -12.75 7.51 -2.10
CA ALA A 101 -13.65 8.66 -2.20
C ALA A 101 -12.90 9.96 -2.55
N LEU A 102 -11.70 10.15 -2.00
CA LEU A 102 -10.85 11.29 -2.31
C LEU A 102 -10.37 11.26 -3.77
N THR A 103 -9.89 10.10 -4.23
CA THR A 103 -9.44 9.90 -5.61
C THR A 103 -10.58 10.15 -6.60
N ASP A 104 -11.78 9.65 -6.33
CA ASP A 104 -12.96 9.90 -7.18
C ASP A 104 -13.30 11.39 -7.27
N ARG A 105 -13.06 12.16 -6.21
CA ARG A 105 -13.31 13.61 -6.18
C ARG A 105 -12.22 14.41 -6.90
N VAL A 106 -10.96 14.10 -6.62
CA VAL A 106 -9.82 14.90 -7.12
C VAL A 106 -9.53 14.57 -8.58
N TRP A 107 -9.54 13.30 -8.94
CA TRP A 107 -9.21 12.83 -10.29
C TRP A 107 -10.43 12.60 -11.19
N GLN A 108 -11.56 13.23 -10.89
CA GLN A 108 -12.81 13.05 -11.66
C GLN A 108 -12.68 13.33 -13.16
N ARG A 109 -11.73 14.21 -13.56
CA ARG A 109 -11.47 14.59 -14.97
C ARG A 109 -10.47 13.67 -15.67
N ALA A 110 -9.99 12.63 -15.00
CA ALA A 110 -9.06 11.66 -15.55
C ALA A 110 -9.64 10.23 -15.45
N ASP A 111 -9.29 9.40 -16.41
CA ASP A 111 -9.43 7.96 -16.25
C ASP A 111 -8.54 7.55 -15.07
N ARG A 112 -9.13 6.84 -14.11
CA ARG A 112 -8.46 6.55 -12.84
C ARG A 112 -8.66 5.12 -12.37
N VAL A 113 -7.64 4.61 -11.70
CA VAL A 113 -7.65 3.31 -11.05
C VAL A 113 -7.20 3.50 -9.62
N ILE A 114 -7.92 2.93 -8.68
CA ILE A 114 -7.45 2.70 -7.31
C ILE A 114 -7.47 1.21 -7.04
N ALA A 115 -6.43 0.70 -6.39
CA ALA A 115 -6.26 -0.71 -6.12
C ALA A 115 -5.87 -0.97 -4.66
N TRP A 116 -6.44 -2.02 -4.10
CA TRP A 116 -5.97 -2.67 -2.88
C TRP A 116 -5.25 -3.95 -3.29
N VAL A 117 -3.96 -4.04 -2.97
CA VAL A 117 -3.07 -5.09 -3.48
C VAL A 117 -2.20 -5.63 -2.34
N PRO A 118 -2.73 -6.53 -1.50
CA PRO A 118 -1.90 -7.25 -0.53
C PRO A 118 -0.78 -8.01 -1.23
N ASP A 119 0.42 -7.98 -0.65
CA ASP A 119 1.62 -8.63 -1.20
C ASP A 119 1.71 -10.11 -0.82
N HIS A 120 1.12 -10.50 0.31
CA HIS A 120 1.04 -11.88 0.80
C HIS A 120 -0.15 -12.05 1.76
N GLY A 121 -0.47 -13.29 2.09
CA GLY A 121 -1.34 -13.66 3.18
C GLY A 121 -0.56 -13.89 4.48
N ASN A 122 -1.21 -14.53 5.46
CA ASN A 122 -0.62 -14.82 6.77
C ASN A 122 -1.29 -16.05 7.37
N HIS A 123 -0.55 -16.88 8.11
CA HIS A 123 -1.08 -18.05 8.80
C HIS A 123 -0.71 -18.06 10.28
N VAL A 124 -1.48 -18.80 11.08
CA VAL A 124 -1.25 -18.99 12.50
C VAL A 124 -0.07 -19.93 12.73
N VAL A 125 0.87 -19.55 13.57
CA VAL A 125 1.96 -20.43 14.05
C VAL A 125 1.61 -21.07 15.36
N ASP A 126 1.09 -20.28 16.32
CA ASP A 126 0.63 -20.69 17.63
C ASP A 126 -0.50 -19.76 18.14
N GLU A 127 -0.93 -19.93 19.39
CA GLU A 127 -2.02 -19.14 19.98
C GLU A 127 -1.76 -17.62 20.02
N HIS A 128 -0.51 -17.20 19.83
CA HIS A 128 -0.09 -15.81 20.02
C HIS A 128 0.73 -15.25 18.88
N SER A 129 0.92 -15.99 17.80
CA SER A 129 1.77 -15.54 16.69
C SER A 129 1.27 -16.01 15.32
N GLY A 130 1.61 -15.21 14.31
CA GLY A 130 1.43 -15.54 12.91
C GLY A 130 2.71 -15.34 12.12
N THR A 131 2.75 -15.90 10.94
CA THR A 131 3.85 -15.73 9.99
C THR A 131 3.37 -15.89 8.56
N HIS A 132 4.24 -15.61 7.61
CA HIS A 132 4.03 -15.79 6.18
C HIS A 132 5.32 -16.25 5.48
N GLY A 133 5.25 -16.47 4.15
CA GLY A 133 6.40 -16.84 3.32
C GLY A 133 6.54 -18.33 3.11
N THR A 134 5.53 -19.11 3.42
CA THR A 134 5.46 -20.55 3.11
C THR A 134 4.63 -20.78 1.84
N ASN A 135 4.80 -21.97 1.23
CA ASN A 135 4.01 -22.35 0.05
C ASN A 135 2.65 -22.97 0.47
N THR A 136 1.85 -22.18 1.17
CA THR A 136 0.49 -22.56 1.60
C THR A 136 -0.54 -21.63 0.97
N PRO A 137 -1.81 -22.06 0.83
CA PRO A 137 -2.87 -21.18 0.33
C PRO A 137 -3.05 -19.91 1.16
N GLU A 138 -2.89 -19.99 2.48
CA GLU A 138 -3.03 -18.88 3.41
C GLU A 138 -2.02 -17.76 3.15
N ASP A 139 -0.81 -18.10 2.71
CA ASP A 139 0.25 -17.13 2.42
C ASP A 139 0.24 -16.65 0.97
N MET A 140 -0.13 -17.55 0.03
CA MET A 140 0.07 -17.33 -1.40
C MET A 140 -1.18 -16.84 -2.14
N VAL A 141 -2.38 -17.08 -1.59
CA VAL A 141 -3.63 -16.70 -2.24
C VAL A 141 -4.17 -15.44 -1.59
N VAL A 142 -4.02 -14.32 -2.28
CA VAL A 142 -4.49 -13.01 -1.83
C VAL A 142 -5.53 -12.43 -2.80
N ASN A 143 -6.45 -11.62 -2.28
CA ASN A 143 -7.45 -10.94 -3.08
C ASN A 143 -6.98 -9.54 -3.43
N HIS A 144 -6.93 -9.22 -4.71
CA HIS A 144 -6.73 -7.88 -5.21
C HIS A 144 -8.06 -7.24 -5.60
N PHE A 145 -8.28 -6.01 -5.18
CA PHE A 145 -9.48 -5.24 -5.50
C PHE A 145 -9.10 -4.03 -6.34
N TYR A 146 -9.82 -3.83 -7.43
CA TYR A 146 -9.60 -2.71 -8.34
C TYR A 146 -10.90 -1.95 -8.56
N ARG A 147 -10.82 -0.62 -8.47
CA ARG A 147 -11.89 0.28 -8.87
C ARG A 147 -11.42 1.13 -10.05
N LEU A 148 -12.09 0.98 -11.18
CA LEU A 148 -11.83 1.75 -12.40
C LEU A 148 -12.95 2.76 -12.62
N ARG A 149 -12.59 3.97 -13.01
CA ARG A 149 -13.52 5.03 -13.39
C ARG A 149 -13.00 5.75 -14.63
N ALA A 150 -13.89 6.00 -15.57
CA ALA A 150 -13.62 6.92 -16.67
C ALA A 150 -13.71 8.38 -16.18
N ALA A 151 -13.09 9.27 -16.92
CA ALA A 151 -13.27 10.72 -16.73
C ALA A 151 -14.75 11.12 -16.90
N GLU A 152 -15.18 12.07 -16.11
CA GLU A 152 -16.53 12.64 -16.10
C GLU A 152 -16.58 14.00 -16.80
#